data_af1c2117cfb000560d93f4cd61272003
#
_entry.id   af1c2117cfb000560d93f4cd61272003
#
_cell.length_a   1.000
_cell.length_b   1.000
_cell.length_c   1.000
_cell.angle_alpha   90.00
_cell.angle_beta   90.00
_cell.angle_gamma   90.00
#
_symmetry.space_group_name_H-M   'P 1'
#
loop_
_entity.id
_entity.type
_entity.pdbx_description
1 polymer ?
#
loop_
_entity_poly.entity_id
_entity_poly.type
_entity_poly.pdbx_seq_one_letter_code
_entity_poly.pdbx_strand_id
1 'polypeptide(L)'
;VVRRLFQPAQRLAGDGIGKSDIGAIENLCVRYPDNKFLVTMLSRENQHELCVTARKFPNLMPFGCWWFLNNPSIIDEMTRERIELLGLSMIPQHSDARVLDQLLYKWTHSRALIGQVLTDKYRDIALAGWKVSESDIRRDVDLLFGGVFRRFAGST
;
A
#
# COMPACT_ATOMS: atom_id res chain seq x y z
N VAL A 1 -23.78 -1.54 7.51
CA VAL A 1 -24.77 -1.44 8.61
C VAL A 1 -25.45 -2.78 8.82
N VAL A 2 -26.04 -3.38 7.79
CA VAL A 2 -26.71 -4.70 7.88
C VAL A 2 -25.72 -5.80 8.28
N ARG A 3 -24.51 -5.77 7.78
CA ARG A 3 -23.47 -6.75 8.10
C ARG A 3 -23.17 -6.85 9.60
N ARG A 4 -23.26 -5.75 10.31
CA ARG A 4 -22.97 -5.69 11.74
C ARG A 4 -23.92 -6.54 12.57
N LEU A 5 -25.14 -6.79 12.09
CA LEU A 5 -26.13 -7.62 12.76
C LEU A 5 -25.78 -9.11 12.81
N PHE A 6 -24.89 -9.53 11.89
CA PHE A 6 -24.51 -10.94 11.73
C PHE A 6 -23.09 -11.25 12.19
N GLN A 7 -22.40 -10.26 12.76
CA GLN A 7 -21.06 -10.50 13.26
C GLN A 7 -21.12 -11.16 14.64
N PRO A 8 -20.29 -12.19 14.88
CA PRO A 8 -20.14 -12.77 16.21
C PRO A 8 -19.62 -11.71 17.17
N ALA A 9 -19.89 -11.89 18.45
CA ALA A 9 -19.36 -11.02 19.49
C ALA A 9 -17.82 -11.01 19.41
N GLN A 10 -17.24 -9.87 19.20
CA GLN A 10 -15.79 -9.72 18.93
C GLN A 10 -14.92 -10.24 20.06
N ARG A 11 -15.37 -10.13 21.30
CA ARG A 11 -14.70 -10.72 22.48
C ARG A 11 -14.47 -12.23 22.36
N LEU A 12 -15.25 -12.91 21.52
CA LEU A 12 -15.11 -14.35 21.28
C LEU A 12 -14.25 -14.65 20.05
N ALA A 13 -14.09 -13.68 19.16
CA ALA A 13 -13.30 -13.83 17.93
C ALA A 13 -11.80 -13.66 18.15
N GLY A 14 -11.39 -13.06 19.26
CA GLY A 14 -9.98 -12.74 19.53
C GLY A 14 -9.37 -11.70 18.59
N ASP A 15 -10.18 -11.14 17.70
CA ASP A 15 -9.78 -10.18 16.68
C ASP A 15 -9.95 -8.75 17.20
N GLY A 16 -8.91 -8.20 17.75
CA GLY A 16 -8.81 -6.78 18.05
C GLY A 16 -8.17 -6.02 16.89
N ILE A 17 -8.59 -4.78 16.70
CA ILE A 17 -7.88 -3.83 15.85
C ILE A 17 -7.40 -2.67 16.72
N GLY A 18 -6.17 -2.27 16.52
CA GLY A 18 -5.58 -1.16 17.23
C GLY A 18 -4.29 -0.70 16.58
N LYS A 19 -3.73 0.36 17.12
CA LYS A 19 -2.43 0.85 16.71
C LYS A 19 -1.36 -0.16 17.14
N SER A 20 -0.56 -0.62 16.17
CA SER A 20 0.61 -1.47 16.42
C SER A 20 1.84 -0.63 16.71
N ASP A 21 2.80 -1.21 17.42
CA ASP A 21 4.09 -0.57 17.64
C ASP A 21 4.99 -0.70 16.40
N ILE A 22 5.16 0.38 15.68
CA ILE A 22 6.05 0.46 14.51
C ILE A 22 7.53 0.40 14.93
N GLY A 23 7.87 0.79 16.15
CA GLY A 23 9.24 0.69 16.69
C GLY A 23 9.79 -0.74 16.65
N ALA A 24 8.93 -1.74 16.78
CA ALA A 24 9.34 -3.13 16.61
C ALA A 24 9.86 -3.43 15.20
N ILE A 25 9.24 -2.82 14.17
CA ILE A 25 9.67 -2.96 12.77
C ILE A 25 10.97 -2.20 12.54
N GLU A 26 11.11 -0.99 13.07
CA GLU A 26 12.36 -0.22 13.01
C GLU A 26 13.52 -1.03 13.58
N ASN A 27 13.33 -1.63 14.75
CA ASN A 27 14.34 -2.48 15.40
C ASN A 27 14.73 -3.68 14.51
N LEU A 28 13.77 -4.31 13.84
CA LEU A 28 14.07 -5.39 12.90
C LEU A 28 14.89 -4.89 11.70
N CYS A 29 14.52 -3.75 11.13
CA CYS A 29 15.22 -3.17 9.99
C CYS A 29 16.69 -2.82 10.33
N VAL A 30 16.92 -2.26 11.51
CA VAL A 30 18.26 -1.93 12.02
C VAL A 30 19.08 -3.19 12.32
N ARG A 31 18.47 -4.16 12.98
CA ARG A 31 19.16 -5.38 13.42
C ARG A 31 19.50 -6.31 12.27
N TYR A 32 18.72 -6.28 11.22
CA TYR A 32 18.88 -7.15 10.05
C TYR A 32 18.89 -6.34 8.75
N PRO A 33 19.94 -5.54 8.49
CA PRO A 33 19.97 -4.62 7.37
C PRO A 33 19.96 -5.30 6.00
N ASP A 34 20.47 -6.53 5.91
CA ASP A 34 20.49 -7.32 4.67
C ASP A 34 19.17 -8.05 4.40
N ASN A 35 18.30 -8.13 5.40
CA ASN A 35 16.98 -8.74 5.23
C ASN A 35 16.00 -7.71 4.68
N LYS A 36 15.09 -8.16 3.81
CA LYS A 36 14.05 -7.34 3.23
C LYS A 36 12.72 -7.63 3.89
N PHE A 37 12.05 -6.58 4.34
CA PHE A 37 10.79 -6.66 5.05
C PHE A 37 9.65 -6.10 4.19
N LEU A 38 8.64 -6.93 3.95
CA LEU A 38 7.38 -6.50 3.37
C LEU A 38 6.37 -6.39 4.49
N VAL A 39 5.79 -5.20 4.67
CA VAL A 39 4.92 -4.92 5.81
C VAL A 39 3.59 -4.35 5.35
N THR A 40 2.52 -4.90 5.88
CA THR A 40 1.17 -4.33 5.78
C THR A 40 0.59 -4.17 7.16
N MET A 41 -0.23 -3.14 7.36
CA MET A 41 -0.91 -2.86 8.61
C MET A 41 -2.41 -2.93 8.43
N LEU A 42 -3.10 -3.37 9.47
CA LEU A 42 -4.55 -3.46 9.48
C LEU A 42 -5.22 -2.15 9.89
N SER A 43 -4.55 -1.37 10.74
CA SER A 43 -5.05 -0.11 11.27
C SER A 43 -4.65 1.08 10.37
N ARG A 44 -5.62 1.95 10.09
CA ARG A 44 -5.39 3.22 9.40
C ARG A 44 -4.41 4.11 10.18
N GLU A 45 -4.47 4.07 11.48
CA GLU A 45 -3.65 4.89 12.39
C GLU A 45 -2.15 4.60 12.29
N ASN A 46 -1.76 3.45 11.78
CA ASN A 46 -0.36 3.10 11.56
C ASN A 46 0.19 3.51 10.19
N GLN A 47 -0.64 3.96 9.25
CA GLN A 47 -0.22 4.10 7.85
C GLN A 47 0.84 5.19 7.67
N HIS A 48 0.64 6.37 8.25
CA HIS A 48 1.60 7.46 8.14
C HIS A 48 2.94 7.10 8.79
N GLU A 49 2.92 6.57 10.00
CA GLU A 49 4.13 6.15 10.72
C GLU A 49 4.89 5.06 9.95
N LEU A 50 4.18 4.09 9.38
CA LEU A 50 4.78 3.07 8.51
C LEU A 50 5.43 3.67 7.27
N CYS A 51 4.80 4.65 6.62
CA CYS A 51 5.38 5.34 5.47
C CYS A 51 6.64 6.13 5.83
N VAL A 52 6.63 6.84 6.96
CA VAL A 52 7.81 7.55 7.45
C VAL A 52 8.96 6.58 7.75
N THR A 53 8.66 5.47 8.38
CA THR A 53 9.64 4.42 8.66
C THR A 53 10.20 3.81 7.37
N ALA A 54 9.34 3.47 6.43
CA ALA A 54 9.77 2.93 5.14
C ALA A 54 10.63 3.91 4.31
N ARG A 55 10.42 5.21 4.48
CA ARG A 55 11.27 6.23 3.86
C ARG A 55 12.69 6.24 4.44
N LYS A 56 12.85 5.86 5.70
CA LYS A 56 14.15 5.83 6.40
C LYS A 56 14.91 4.52 6.18
N PHE A 57 14.20 3.43 5.99
CA PHE A 57 14.79 2.10 5.91
C PHE A 57 14.66 1.49 4.51
N PRO A 58 15.77 1.40 3.74
CA PRO A 58 15.74 0.89 2.37
C PRO A 58 15.38 -0.59 2.28
N ASN A 59 15.46 -1.31 3.37
CA ASN A 59 15.09 -2.72 3.48
C ASN A 59 13.64 -2.96 3.92
N LEU A 60 12.82 -1.88 4.00
CA LEU A 60 11.40 -1.94 4.34
C LEU A 60 10.54 -1.44 3.16
N MET A 61 9.56 -2.24 2.76
CA MET A 61 8.58 -1.85 1.75
C MET A 61 7.16 -2.11 2.24
N PRO A 62 6.31 -1.06 2.33
CA PRO A 62 4.90 -1.26 2.64
C PRO A 62 4.16 -1.84 1.44
N PHE A 63 3.18 -2.70 1.73
CA PHE A 63 2.38 -3.32 0.69
C PHE A 63 0.89 -3.36 1.04
N GLY A 64 0.09 -3.13 0.01
CA GLY A 64 -1.35 -3.40 -0.02
C GLY A 64 -2.21 -2.55 0.91
N CYS A 65 -3.50 -2.77 0.76
CA CYS A 65 -4.56 -2.30 1.65
C CYS A 65 -5.30 -3.51 2.20
N TRP A 66 -4.92 -3.92 3.40
CA TRP A 66 -5.37 -5.19 3.96
C TRP A 66 -6.71 -5.04 4.69
N TRP A 67 -7.61 -6.02 4.53
CA TRP A 67 -8.89 -6.21 5.21
C TRP A 67 -9.72 -4.92 5.36
N PHE A 68 -9.70 -4.29 6.56
CA PHE A 68 -10.50 -3.09 6.86
C PHE A 68 -10.06 -1.85 6.09
N LEU A 69 -8.88 -1.88 5.50
CA LEU A 69 -8.34 -0.82 4.65
C LEU A 69 -8.67 -1.04 3.17
N ASN A 70 -9.23 -2.18 2.82
CA ASN A 70 -9.55 -2.53 1.44
C ASN A 70 -10.96 -2.02 1.05
N ASN A 71 -11.14 -0.72 1.14
CA ASN A 71 -12.34 -0.01 0.70
C ASN A 71 -11.94 1.24 -0.09
N PRO A 72 -12.84 1.78 -0.95
CA PRO A 72 -12.51 2.83 -1.90
C PRO A 72 -11.81 4.04 -1.28
N SER A 73 -12.38 4.59 -0.23
CA SER A 73 -11.86 5.82 0.39
C SER A 73 -10.49 5.62 1.03
N ILE A 74 -10.26 4.48 1.67
CA ILE A 74 -8.96 4.20 2.30
C ILE A 74 -7.90 3.82 1.25
N ILE A 75 -8.26 3.08 0.21
CA ILE A 75 -7.33 2.81 -0.90
C ILE A 75 -6.87 4.12 -1.56
N ASP A 76 -7.79 5.05 -1.81
CA ASP A 76 -7.47 6.37 -2.35
C ASP A 76 -6.53 7.13 -1.40
N GLU A 77 -6.91 7.29 -0.13
CA GLU A 77 -6.14 8.00 0.89
C GLU A 77 -4.73 7.41 1.03
N MET A 78 -4.61 6.11 1.22
CA MET A 78 -3.32 5.45 1.42
C MET A 78 -2.44 5.49 0.18
N THR A 79 -3.02 5.41 -1.01
CA THR A 79 -2.26 5.51 -2.25
C THR A 79 -1.67 6.91 -2.41
N ARG A 80 -2.44 7.96 -2.12
CA ARG A 80 -1.96 9.37 -2.15
C ARG A 80 -0.83 9.57 -1.16
N GLU A 81 -1.04 9.22 0.09
CA GLU A 81 -0.04 9.35 1.14
C GLU A 81 1.27 8.64 0.81
N ARG A 82 1.17 7.39 0.35
CA ARG A 82 2.34 6.60 -0.02
C ARG A 82 3.08 7.16 -1.22
N ILE A 83 2.39 7.64 -2.25
CA ILE A 83 3.03 8.29 -3.40
C ILE A 83 3.76 9.56 -2.94
N GLU A 84 3.17 10.36 -2.06
CA GLU A 84 3.77 11.60 -1.57
C GLU A 84 5.01 11.36 -0.70
N LEU A 85 5.01 10.32 0.12
CA LEU A 85 6.10 10.02 1.04
C LEU A 85 7.18 9.10 0.43
N LEU A 86 6.78 8.15 -0.41
CA LEU A 86 7.64 7.05 -0.88
C LEU A 86 7.85 7.04 -2.40
N GLY A 87 7.10 7.86 -3.14
CA GLY A 87 7.07 7.77 -4.60
C GLY A 87 6.55 6.41 -5.04
N LEU A 88 7.35 5.68 -5.80
CA LEU A 88 7.00 4.34 -6.28
C LEU A 88 7.50 3.21 -5.37
N SER A 89 8.19 3.53 -4.26
CA SER A 89 8.82 2.53 -3.38
C SER A 89 7.79 1.83 -2.48
N MET A 90 6.78 1.25 -3.09
CA MET A 90 5.69 0.55 -2.42
C MET A 90 5.06 -0.49 -3.34
N ILE A 91 4.29 -1.40 -2.77
CA ILE A 91 3.34 -2.23 -3.51
C ILE A 91 1.94 -1.65 -3.23
N PRO A 92 1.25 -1.08 -4.23
CA PRO A 92 0.06 -0.28 -3.98
C PRO A 92 -1.12 -1.10 -3.45
N GLN A 93 -1.21 -2.38 -3.86
CA GLN A 93 -2.30 -3.26 -3.46
C GLN A 93 -1.90 -4.73 -3.50
N HIS A 94 -2.54 -5.53 -2.66
CA HIS A 94 -2.58 -6.99 -2.76
C HIS A 94 -4.03 -7.47 -2.70
N SER A 95 -4.29 -8.66 -3.20
CA SER A 95 -5.66 -9.14 -3.31
C SER A 95 -6.25 -9.60 -1.97
N ASP A 96 -5.46 -10.20 -1.10
CA ASP A 96 -5.95 -10.93 0.08
C ASP A 96 -7.15 -11.85 -0.29
N ALA A 97 -7.05 -12.46 -1.48
CA ALA A 97 -8.12 -13.25 -2.05
C ALA A 97 -8.08 -14.68 -1.51
N ARG A 98 -9.24 -15.18 -1.08
CA ARG A 98 -9.42 -16.57 -0.64
C ARG A 98 -9.95 -17.48 -1.75
N VAL A 99 -10.57 -16.87 -2.75
CA VAL A 99 -11.12 -17.54 -3.94
C VAL A 99 -10.77 -16.75 -5.19
N LEU A 100 -10.72 -17.40 -6.34
CA LEU A 100 -10.25 -16.82 -7.60
C LEU A 100 -11.08 -15.60 -8.04
N ASP A 101 -12.38 -15.65 -7.87
CA ASP A 101 -13.29 -14.52 -8.23
C ASP A 101 -12.97 -13.24 -7.45
N GLN A 102 -12.57 -13.37 -6.20
CA GLN A 102 -12.13 -12.23 -5.40
C GLN A 102 -10.87 -11.58 -5.97
N LEU A 103 -9.98 -12.35 -6.56
CA LEU A 103 -8.77 -11.84 -7.20
C LEU A 103 -9.12 -10.86 -8.32
N LEU A 104 -9.99 -11.27 -9.24
CA LEU A 104 -10.42 -10.44 -10.37
C LEU A 104 -11.12 -9.17 -9.90
N TYR A 105 -12.10 -9.32 -9.01
CA TYR A 105 -12.86 -8.18 -8.47
C TYR A 105 -11.97 -7.17 -7.75
N LYS A 106 -11.13 -7.63 -6.81
CA LYS A 106 -10.30 -6.74 -6.00
C LYS A 106 -9.27 -6.00 -6.84
N TRP A 107 -8.65 -6.67 -7.80
CA TRP A 107 -7.68 -6.01 -8.69
C TRP A 107 -8.34 -5.00 -9.63
N THR A 108 -9.49 -5.31 -10.20
CA THR A 108 -10.23 -4.38 -11.06
C THR A 108 -10.57 -3.11 -10.31
N HIS A 109 -11.14 -3.26 -9.10
CA HIS A 109 -11.50 -2.14 -8.23
C HIS A 109 -10.29 -1.29 -7.81
N SER A 110 -9.25 -1.93 -7.30
CA SER A 110 -8.06 -1.23 -6.82
C SER A 110 -7.31 -0.51 -7.95
N ARG A 111 -7.21 -1.13 -9.12
CA ARG A 111 -6.55 -0.51 -10.29
C ARG A 111 -7.26 0.77 -10.73
N ALA A 112 -8.58 0.78 -10.70
CA ALA A 112 -9.34 1.99 -11.05
C ALA A 112 -9.04 3.14 -10.07
N LEU A 113 -9.03 2.88 -8.77
CA LEU A 113 -8.71 3.88 -7.75
C LEU A 113 -7.27 4.37 -7.83
N ILE A 114 -6.32 3.44 -7.95
CA ILE A 114 -4.89 3.79 -8.08
C ILE A 114 -4.66 4.60 -9.35
N GLY A 115 -5.30 4.23 -10.45
CA GLY A 115 -5.23 4.97 -11.72
C GLY A 115 -5.75 6.40 -11.58
N GLN A 116 -6.83 6.60 -10.83
CA GLN A 116 -7.35 7.94 -10.56
C GLN A 116 -6.35 8.78 -9.75
N VAL A 117 -5.77 8.21 -8.69
CA VAL A 117 -4.74 8.88 -7.89
C VAL A 117 -3.52 9.25 -8.72
N LEU A 118 -3.02 8.34 -9.55
CA LEU A 118 -1.90 8.64 -10.46
C LEU A 118 -2.24 9.77 -11.42
N THR A 119 -3.44 9.77 -12.01
CA THR A 119 -3.90 10.84 -12.90
C THR A 119 -3.88 12.20 -12.22
N ASP A 120 -4.37 12.26 -10.97
CA ASP A 120 -4.36 13.50 -10.19
C ASP A 120 -2.93 13.95 -9.90
N LYS A 121 -2.04 13.04 -9.49
CA LYS A 121 -0.63 13.38 -9.20
C LYS A 121 0.13 13.85 -10.44
N TYR A 122 -0.07 13.24 -11.61
CA TYR A 122 0.53 13.74 -12.85
C TYR A 122 -0.04 15.10 -13.26
N ARG A 123 -1.32 15.35 -13.02
CA ARG A 123 -1.93 16.68 -13.24
C ARG A 123 -1.26 17.72 -12.33
N ASP A 124 -1.07 17.43 -11.05
CA ASP A 124 -0.41 18.34 -10.10
C ASP A 124 1.01 18.68 -10.56
N ILE A 125 1.78 17.68 -11.00
CA ILE A 125 3.14 17.86 -11.52
C ILE A 125 3.13 18.72 -12.79
N ALA A 126 2.19 18.49 -13.70
CA ALA A 126 2.06 19.25 -14.93
C ALA A 126 1.67 20.71 -14.65
N LEU A 127 0.76 20.95 -13.70
CA LEU A 127 0.39 22.30 -13.24
C LEU A 127 1.54 23.04 -12.59
N ALA A 128 2.46 22.32 -11.95
CA ALA A 128 3.70 22.88 -11.41
C ALA A 128 4.76 23.19 -12.49
N GLY A 129 4.45 22.97 -13.75
CA GLY A 129 5.32 23.30 -14.89
C GLY A 129 6.25 22.17 -15.36
N TRP A 130 6.14 20.97 -14.82
CA TRP A 130 6.93 19.84 -15.27
C TRP A 130 6.33 19.20 -16.54
N LYS A 131 7.21 18.82 -17.46
CA LYS A 131 6.79 18.07 -18.65
C LYS A 131 6.82 16.59 -18.33
N VAL A 132 5.64 15.99 -18.33
CA VAL A 132 5.46 14.54 -18.14
C VAL A 132 5.17 13.91 -19.50
N SER A 133 6.00 12.98 -19.93
CA SER A 133 5.81 12.25 -21.18
C SER A 133 4.98 10.97 -20.97
N GLU A 134 4.41 10.45 -22.05
CA GLU A 134 3.74 9.15 -22.00
C GLU A 134 4.70 8.03 -21.59
N SER A 135 5.96 8.10 -22.01
CA SER A 135 6.98 7.12 -21.62
C SER A 135 7.29 7.16 -20.12
N ASP A 136 7.25 8.34 -19.49
CA ASP A 136 7.42 8.45 -18.03
C ASP A 136 6.27 7.77 -17.30
N ILE A 137 5.03 8.04 -17.74
CA ILE A 137 3.82 7.43 -17.15
C ILE A 137 3.87 5.91 -17.30
N ARG A 138 4.19 5.39 -18.47
CA ARG A 138 4.29 3.94 -18.70
C ARG A 138 5.33 3.29 -17.81
N ARG A 139 6.52 3.86 -17.75
CA ARG A 139 7.60 3.40 -16.87
C ARG A 139 7.14 3.34 -15.41
N ASP A 140 6.51 4.39 -14.93
CA ASP A 140 6.10 4.50 -13.52
C ASP A 140 4.96 3.53 -13.19
N VAL A 141 4.02 3.33 -14.10
CA VAL A 141 2.97 2.32 -13.97
C VAL A 141 3.55 0.91 -13.94
N ASP A 142 4.47 0.57 -14.84
CA ASP A 142 5.15 -0.73 -14.86
C ASP A 142 5.97 -0.97 -13.59
N LEU A 143 6.63 0.06 -13.08
CA LEU A 143 7.34 0.00 -11.82
C LEU A 143 6.40 -0.24 -10.65
N LEU A 144 5.33 0.52 -10.56
CA LEU A 144 4.37 0.45 -9.44
C LEU A 144 3.64 -0.90 -9.41
N PHE A 145 3.26 -1.45 -10.57
CA PHE A 145 2.52 -2.71 -10.66
C PHE A 145 3.40 -3.96 -10.78
N GLY A 146 4.61 -3.90 -10.32
CA GLY A 146 5.45 -5.09 -10.13
C GLY A 146 6.95 -4.87 -10.27
N GLY A 147 7.40 -3.87 -11.04
CA GLY A 147 8.82 -3.62 -11.26
C GLY A 147 9.57 -3.30 -9.98
N VAL A 148 9.03 -2.45 -9.14
CA VAL A 148 9.66 -2.09 -7.85
C VAL A 148 9.73 -3.28 -6.91
N PHE A 149 8.68 -4.10 -6.84
CA PHE A 149 8.71 -5.34 -6.04
C PHE A 149 9.82 -6.28 -6.51
N ARG A 150 9.92 -6.56 -7.81
CA ARG A 150 10.99 -7.42 -8.34
C ARG A 150 12.38 -6.91 -7.99
N ARG A 151 12.63 -5.60 -8.17
CA ARG A 151 13.90 -4.99 -7.78
C ARG A 151 14.17 -5.12 -6.29
N PHE A 152 13.18 -4.85 -5.47
CA PHE A 152 13.29 -4.97 -4.01
C PHE A 152 13.56 -6.42 -3.59
N ALA A 153 12.86 -7.38 -4.16
CA ALA A 153 13.04 -8.80 -3.87
C ALA A 153 14.37 -9.38 -4.41
N GLY A 154 15.07 -8.65 -5.28
CA GLY A 154 16.28 -9.15 -5.93
C GLY A 154 16.01 -10.16 -7.05
N SER A 155 14.78 -10.15 -7.59
CA SER A 155 14.40 -10.96 -8.75
C SER A 155 14.66 -10.14 -10.02
N THR A 156 15.45 -10.65 -10.92
CA THR A 156 15.69 -10.11 -12.27
C THR A 156 14.52 -10.44 -13.19
#